data_f40f7686908ddcfe780c6610bb9c45d2
#
_entry.id   f40f7686908ddcfe780c6610bb9c45d2
#
_cell.length_a   1.000
_cell.length_b   1.000
_cell.length_c   1.000
_cell.angle_alpha   90.00
_cell.angle_beta   90.00
_cell.angle_gamma   90.00
#
_symmetry.space_group_name_H-M   'P 1'
#
loop_
_entity.id
_entity.type
_entity.pdbx_description
1 polymer ?
#
loop_
_entity_poly.entity_id
_entity_poly.type
_entity_poly.pdbx_seq_one_letter_code
_entity_poly.pdbx_strand_id
1 'polypeptide(L)'
;FIQLQVNELAGMNYESLLKLGLRHRPDVFIIGEIRDSQTAAMSVQAALSGHLVLGTIHARNAYGVISRLQQLGIDSYYLQQVLTAVSYQRLIPLVNGEQAILCDMLNRHQFSDLLNGTKKGGMSDEWSKALQQAVENGEITENTARQYQQG
;
A
#
# COMPACT_ATOMS: atom_id res chain seq x y z
N PHE A 1 -17.22 -10.53 -11.16
CA PHE A 1 -16.59 -9.22 -10.96
C PHE A 1 -17.61 -8.12 -11.23
N ILE A 2 -17.86 -7.25 -10.25
CA ILE A 2 -18.72 -6.06 -10.38
C ILE A 2 -17.83 -4.84 -10.26
N GLN A 3 -17.86 -3.96 -11.25
CA GLN A 3 -17.13 -2.70 -11.25
C GLN A 3 -18.12 -1.55 -11.01
N LEU A 4 -17.82 -0.73 -10.01
CA LEU A 4 -18.57 0.47 -9.66
C LEU A 4 -17.67 1.70 -9.85
N GLN A 5 -18.20 2.74 -10.47
CA GLN A 5 -17.44 3.97 -10.72
C GLN A 5 -18.11 5.13 -10.00
N VAL A 6 -17.30 5.97 -9.35
CA VAL A 6 -17.76 7.22 -8.75
C VAL A 6 -18.28 8.14 -9.85
N ASN A 7 -19.50 8.67 -9.63
CA ASN A 7 -20.11 9.67 -10.49
C ASN A 7 -20.87 10.68 -9.60
N GLU A 8 -20.19 11.75 -9.24
CA GLU A 8 -20.73 12.77 -8.34
C GLU A 8 -22.00 13.44 -8.89
N LEU A 9 -22.08 13.64 -10.22
CA LEU A 9 -23.24 14.22 -10.88
C LEU A 9 -24.49 13.33 -10.74
N ALA A 10 -24.30 12.02 -10.63
CA ALA A 10 -25.37 11.05 -10.40
C ALA A 10 -25.58 10.73 -8.90
N GLY A 11 -24.91 11.45 -7.99
CA GLY A 11 -24.97 11.17 -6.55
C GLY A 11 -24.27 9.88 -6.11
N MET A 12 -23.48 9.28 -7.01
CA MET A 12 -22.74 8.03 -6.78
C MET A 12 -21.36 8.35 -6.21
N ASN A 13 -21.28 8.69 -4.95
CA ASN A 13 -20.04 8.89 -4.23
C ASN A 13 -19.52 7.57 -3.64
N TYR A 14 -18.29 7.58 -3.11
CA TYR A 14 -17.67 6.39 -2.50
C TYR A 14 -18.54 5.74 -1.43
N GLU A 15 -19.19 6.54 -0.58
CA GLU A 15 -20.03 6.04 0.52
C GLU A 15 -21.22 5.24 -0.01
N SER A 16 -21.94 5.79 -0.98
CA SER A 16 -23.10 5.11 -1.60
C SER A 16 -22.68 3.84 -2.32
N LEU A 17 -21.52 3.87 -3.02
CA LEU A 17 -20.99 2.72 -3.73
C LEU A 17 -20.54 1.60 -2.77
N LEU A 18 -19.91 1.94 -1.64
CA LEU A 18 -19.55 0.92 -0.65
C LEU A 18 -20.80 0.31 -0.01
N LYS A 19 -21.77 1.13 0.41
CA LYS A 19 -23.04 0.62 0.95
C LYS A 19 -23.72 -0.33 -0.03
N LEU A 20 -23.68 -0.01 -1.31
CA LEU A 20 -24.20 -0.88 -2.36
C LEU A 20 -23.37 -2.16 -2.46
N GLY A 21 -22.04 -2.03 -2.52
CA GLY A 21 -21.10 -3.16 -2.57
C GLY A 21 -21.28 -4.14 -1.41
N LEU A 22 -21.38 -3.64 -0.18
CA LEU A 22 -21.58 -4.46 1.02
C LEU A 22 -22.88 -5.29 0.97
N ARG A 23 -23.95 -4.80 0.30
CA ARG A 23 -25.19 -5.56 0.10
C ARG A 23 -25.02 -6.76 -0.82
N HIS A 24 -24.04 -6.72 -1.71
CA HIS A 24 -23.72 -7.84 -2.61
C HIS A 24 -22.84 -8.91 -1.95
N ARG A 25 -22.40 -8.70 -0.68
CA ARG A 25 -21.55 -9.63 0.09
C ARG A 25 -20.34 -10.12 -0.71
N PRO A 26 -19.49 -9.23 -1.25
CA PRO A 26 -18.32 -9.65 -1.99
C PRO A 26 -17.27 -10.22 -1.03
N ASP A 27 -16.49 -11.20 -1.45
CA ASP A 27 -15.36 -11.71 -0.68
C ASP A 27 -14.20 -10.70 -0.65
N VAL A 28 -14.04 -9.93 -1.73
CA VAL A 28 -12.94 -8.99 -1.93
C VAL A 28 -13.45 -7.65 -2.43
N PHE A 29 -13.00 -6.58 -1.79
CA PHE A 29 -13.11 -5.21 -2.28
C PHE A 29 -11.78 -4.76 -2.89
N ILE A 30 -11.83 -4.24 -4.12
CA ILE A 30 -10.69 -3.58 -4.74
C ILE A 30 -10.99 -2.09 -4.83
N ILE A 31 -10.21 -1.27 -4.13
CA ILE A 31 -10.31 0.19 -4.11
C ILE A 31 -9.16 0.73 -4.95
N GLY A 32 -9.49 1.32 -6.10
CA GLY A 32 -8.51 1.76 -7.09
C GLY A 32 -7.46 2.71 -6.51
N GLU A 33 -7.87 3.65 -5.64
CA GLU A 33 -6.95 4.53 -4.93
C GLU A 33 -7.56 5.13 -3.67
N ILE A 34 -6.78 5.17 -2.59
CA ILE A 34 -7.11 5.81 -1.32
C ILE A 34 -6.44 7.19 -1.29
N ARG A 35 -7.19 8.27 -1.59
CA ARG A 35 -6.66 9.65 -1.67
C ARG A 35 -7.04 10.51 -0.49
N ASP A 36 -8.22 10.29 0.08
CA ASP A 36 -8.88 11.15 1.05
C ASP A 36 -9.31 10.36 2.29
N SER A 37 -9.68 11.10 3.33
CA SER A 37 -10.11 10.55 4.62
C SER A 37 -11.39 9.70 4.51
N GLN A 38 -12.30 10.06 3.63
CA GLN A 38 -13.55 9.33 3.45
C GLN A 38 -13.28 7.94 2.86
N THR A 39 -12.51 7.87 1.77
CA THR A 39 -12.11 6.59 1.15
C THR A 39 -11.30 5.73 2.11
N ALA A 40 -10.38 6.34 2.88
CA ALA A 40 -9.58 5.62 3.88
C ALA A 40 -10.47 5.03 5.00
N ALA A 41 -11.36 5.83 5.58
CA ALA A 41 -12.29 5.37 6.63
C ALA A 41 -13.18 4.22 6.14
N MET A 42 -13.66 4.31 4.91
CA MET A 42 -14.52 3.30 4.31
C MET A 42 -13.77 2.00 4.01
N SER A 43 -12.51 2.09 3.56
CA SER A 43 -11.63 0.93 3.38
C SER A 43 -11.44 0.16 4.69
N VAL A 44 -11.17 0.90 5.77
CA VAL A 44 -11.04 0.33 7.12
C VAL A 44 -12.35 -0.28 7.60
N GLN A 45 -13.48 0.39 7.37
CA GLN A 45 -14.81 -0.13 7.77
C GLN A 45 -15.16 -1.43 7.04
N ALA A 46 -14.87 -1.53 5.74
CA ALA A 46 -15.06 -2.76 4.98
C ALA A 46 -14.19 -3.90 5.52
N ALA A 47 -12.93 -3.61 5.84
CA ALA A 47 -12.01 -4.59 6.42
C ALA A 47 -12.45 -5.04 7.82
N LEU A 48 -12.90 -4.13 8.69
CA LEU A 48 -13.45 -4.45 10.01
C LEU A 48 -14.74 -5.29 9.93
N SER A 49 -15.47 -5.18 8.81
CA SER A 49 -16.67 -5.98 8.53
C SER A 49 -16.33 -7.37 7.98
N GLY A 50 -15.06 -7.75 7.94
CA GLY A 50 -14.61 -9.11 7.57
C GLY A 50 -14.31 -9.30 6.07
N HIS A 51 -14.27 -8.23 5.27
CA HIS A 51 -13.93 -8.32 3.86
C HIS A 51 -12.42 -8.22 3.64
N LEU A 52 -11.90 -8.93 2.64
CA LEU A 52 -10.56 -8.66 2.13
C LEU A 52 -10.59 -7.38 1.30
N VAL A 53 -9.80 -6.37 1.72
CA VAL A 53 -9.70 -5.09 1.02
C VAL A 53 -8.32 -4.95 0.41
N LEU A 54 -8.26 -4.74 -0.90
CA LEU A 54 -7.06 -4.40 -1.64
C LEU A 54 -7.18 -2.94 -2.08
N GLY A 55 -6.24 -2.09 -1.69
CA GLY A 55 -6.25 -0.68 -2.06
C GLY A 55 -4.88 -0.21 -2.51
N THR A 56 -4.82 0.77 -3.40
CA THR A 56 -3.58 1.48 -3.71
C THR A 56 -3.54 2.81 -2.97
N ILE A 57 -2.35 3.23 -2.57
CA ILE A 57 -2.12 4.49 -1.88
C ILE A 57 -0.72 5.00 -2.22
N HIS A 58 -0.59 6.30 -2.47
CA HIS A 58 0.71 6.90 -2.75
C HIS A 58 1.46 7.21 -1.46
N ALA A 59 2.66 6.64 -1.34
CA ALA A 59 3.60 6.88 -0.24
C ALA A 59 5.05 6.80 -0.74
N ARG A 60 5.99 7.37 0.03
CA ARG A 60 7.42 7.36 -0.33
C ARG A 60 8.07 5.98 -0.27
N ASN A 61 7.59 5.15 0.64
CA ASN A 61 8.08 3.79 0.90
C ASN A 61 7.00 2.98 1.64
N ALA A 62 7.26 1.71 1.88
CA ALA A 62 6.29 0.82 2.51
C ALA A 62 5.84 1.30 3.91
N TYR A 63 6.77 1.74 4.76
CA TYR A 63 6.41 2.31 6.08
C TYR A 63 5.69 3.65 5.99
N GLY A 64 5.94 4.43 4.94
CA GLY A 64 5.26 5.71 4.67
C GLY A 64 3.75 5.56 4.41
N VAL A 65 3.29 4.37 3.99
CA VAL A 65 1.86 4.05 3.84
C VAL A 65 1.13 4.23 5.17
N ILE A 66 1.72 3.78 6.28
CA ILE A 66 1.14 3.89 7.62
C ILE A 66 0.97 5.35 8.01
N SER A 67 2.02 6.15 7.86
CA SER A 67 1.97 7.60 8.13
C SER A 67 0.93 8.29 7.24
N ARG A 68 0.81 7.87 5.98
CA ARG A 68 -0.18 8.43 5.07
C ARG A 68 -1.60 8.11 5.51
N LEU A 69 -1.89 6.88 5.92
CA LEU A 69 -3.20 6.49 6.45
C LEU A 69 -3.56 7.26 7.72
N GLN A 70 -2.58 7.47 8.62
CA GLN A 70 -2.76 8.31 9.82
C GLN A 70 -3.08 9.77 9.46
N GLN A 71 -2.39 10.37 8.47
CA GLN A 71 -2.70 11.71 7.95
C GLN A 71 -4.11 11.80 7.36
N LEU A 72 -4.63 10.70 6.80
CA LEU A 72 -6.01 10.59 6.34
C LEU A 72 -7.01 10.35 7.48
N GLY A 73 -6.58 10.40 8.73
CA GLY A 73 -7.43 10.32 9.91
C GLY A 73 -7.66 8.90 10.44
N ILE A 74 -6.92 7.90 9.98
CA ILE A 74 -7.05 6.55 10.50
C ILE A 74 -6.17 6.39 11.76
N ASP A 75 -6.82 6.05 12.86
CA ASP A 75 -6.14 5.79 14.13
C ASP A 75 -5.27 4.53 14.06
N SER A 76 -4.14 4.56 14.77
CA SER A 76 -3.19 3.44 14.87
C SER A 76 -3.84 2.15 15.37
N TYR A 77 -4.81 2.24 16.27
CA TYR A 77 -5.54 1.10 16.77
C TYR A 77 -6.27 0.35 15.63
N TYR A 78 -6.96 1.07 14.75
CA TYR A 78 -7.65 0.45 13.62
C TYR A 78 -6.66 -0.11 12.60
N LEU A 79 -5.54 0.58 12.34
CA LEU A 79 -4.50 0.06 11.45
C LEU A 79 -3.94 -1.28 11.94
N GLN A 80 -3.71 -1.43 13.24
CA GLN A 80 -3.28 -2.71 13.83
C GLN A 80 -4.30 -3.83 13.65
N GLN A 81 -5.59 -3.51 13.63
CA GLN A 81 -6.66 -4.51 13.46
C GLN A 81 -6.79 -5.00 12.03
N VAL A 82 -6.72 -4.09 11.04
CA VAL A 82 -7.11 -4.40 9.66
C VAL A 82 -5.95 -4.58 8.70
N LEU A 83 -4.80 -3.90 8.94
CA LEU A 83 -3.69 -3.94 8.00
C LEU A 83 -2.94 -5.26 8.11
N THR A 84 -2.92 -6.03 7.04
CA THR A 84 -2.27 -7.36 6.98
C THR A 84 -0.93 -7.33 6.28
N ALA A 85 -0.84 -6.59 5.18
CA ALA A 85 0.39 -6.43 4.41
C ALA A 85 0.40 -5.10 3.67
N VAL A 86 1.59 -4.62 3.38
CA VAL A 86 1.86 -3.47 2.50
C VAL A 86 2.90 -3.88 1.48
N SER A 87 2.66 -3.59 0.22
CA SER A 87 3.62 -3.77 -0.87
C SER A 87 3.94 -2.40 -1.47
N TYR A 88 5.16 -1.92 -1.27
CA TYR A 88 5.68 -0.78 -2.01
C TYR A 88 6.33 -1.29 -3.30
N GLN A 89 6.03 -0.65 -4.41
CA GLN A 89 6.47 -1.09 -5.73
C GLN A 89 7.19 0.03 -6.45
N ARG A 90 8.31 -0.30 -7.08
CA ARG A 90 9.09 0.63 -7.89
C ARG A 90 9.57 -0.02 -9.17
N LEU A 91 9.48 0.70 -10.28
CA LEU A 91 10.15 0.33 -11.52
C LEU A 91 11.62 0.74 -11.44
N ILE A 92 12.51 -0.22 -11.64
CA ILE A 92 13.97 -0.05 -11.61
C ILE A 92 14.51 -0.28 -13.02
N PRO A 93 15.33 0.64 -13.59
CA PRO A 93 15.93 0.44 -14.90
C PRO A 93 17.02 -0.63 -14.85
N LEU A 94 16.97 -1.57 -15.78
CA LEU A 94 17.95 -2.63 -15.95
C LEU A 94 19.07 -2.20 -16.91
N VAL A 95 20.21 -2.89 -16.83
CA VAL A 95 21.36 -2.64 -17.72
C VAL A 95 21.07 -2.92 -19.20
N ASN A 96 20.09 -3.78 -19.49
CA ASN A 96 19.64 -4.10 -20.86
C ASN A 96 18.68 -3.06 -21.46
N GLY A 97 18.34 -1.98 -20.72
CA GLY A 97 17.41 -0.93 -21.13
C GLY A 97 15.95 -1.22 -20.83
N GLU A 98 15.63 -2.39 -20.27
CA GLU A 98 14.28 -2.72 -19.79
C GLU A 98 14.06 -2.17 -18.37
N GLN A 99 12.86 -2.42 -17.82
CA GLN A 99 12.52 -2.11 -16.44
C GLN A 99 12.01 -3.36 -15.72
N ALA A 100 12.38 -3.51 -14.47
CA ALA A 100 11.84 -4.53 -13.59
C ALA A 100 11.07 -3.89 -12.42
N ILE A 101 10.10 -4.61 -11.87
CA ILE A 101 9.42 -4.21 -10.65
C ILE A 101 10.21 -4.76 -9.47
N LEU A 102 10.63 -3.87 -8.58
CA LEU A 102 11.13 -4.23 -7.26
C LEU A 102 10.06 -3.94 -6.22
N CYS A 103 9.86 -4.86 -5.28
CA CYS A 103 8.85 -4.74 -4.23
C CYS A 103 9.50 -4.75 -2.85
N ASP A 104 9.05 -3.83 -1.99
CA ASP A 104 9.30 -3.88 -0.55
C ASP A 104 8.03 -4.33 0.16
N MET A 105 8.07 -5.49 0.80
CA MET A 105 6.92 -6.13 1.42
C MET A 105 7.01 -6.03 2.94
N LEU A 106 6.00 -5.44 3.56
CA LEU A 106 5.85 -5.43 5.01
C LEU A 106 4.68 -6.31 5.42
N ASN A 107 4.91 -7.14 6.41
CA ASN A 107 3.86 -7.92 7.09
C ASN A 107 3.39 -7.22 8.37
N ARG A 108 2.36 -7.78 9.00
CA ARG A 108 1.76 -7.25 10.24
C ARG A 108 2.77 -6.98 11.36
N HIS A 109 3.76 -7.84 11.57
CA HIS A 109 4.74 -7.66 12.65
C HIS A 109 5.62 -6.43 12.42
N GLN A 110 6.12 -6.25 11.19
CA GLN A 110 7.02 -5.15 10.85
C GLN A 110 6.37 -3.77 11.00
N PHE A 111 5.09 -3.60 10.62
CA PHE A 111 4.44 -2.32 10.83
C PHE A 111 3.84 -2.14 12.23
N SER A 112 3.58 -3.22 12.97
CA SER A 112 3.26 -3.12 14.39
C SER A 112 4.42 -2.51 15.18
N ASP A 113 5.65 -2.87 14.89
CA ASP A 113 6.85 -2.28 15.49
C ASP A 113 6.93 -0.77 15.24
N LEU A 114 6.57 -0.32 14.04
CA LEU A 114 6.49 1.11 13.72
C LEU A 114 5.39 1.81 14.52
N LEU A 115 4.19 1.23 14.58
CA LEU A 115 3.05 1.80 15.31
C LEU A 115 3.30 1.88 16.81
N ASN A 116 4.09 0.96 17.35
CA ASN A 116 4.52 0.93 18.76
C ASN A 116 5.75 1.82 19.03
N GLY A 117 6.30 2.49 17.99
CA GLY A 117 7.46 3.37 18.13
C GLY A 117 8.80 2.65 18.34
N THR A 118 8.86 1.35 18.13
CA THR A 118 10.07 0.52 18.31
C THR A 118 10.96 0.56 17.06
N LYS A 119 10.43 0.90 15.89
CA LYS A 119 11.16 1.03 14.64
C LYS A 119 10.92 2.39 14.00
N LYS A 120 11.96 2.96 13.39
CA LYS A 120 11.86 4.16 12.54
C LYS A 120 11.39 3.73 11.15
N GLY A 121 10.63 4.62 10.47
CA GLY A 121 10.21 4.40 9.09
C GLY A 121 11.40 4.41 8.11
N GLY A 122 11.14 4.11 6.87
CA GLY A 122 12.12 4.02 5.78
C GLY A 122 11.83 2.82 4.88
N MET A 123 12.87 2.30 4.21
CA MET A 123 12.78 1.03 3.50
C MET A 123 13.09 -0.14 4.44
N SER A 124 12.61 -1.33 4.12
CA SER A 124 12.97 -2.54 4.87
C SER A 124 14.39 -3.01 4.55
N ASP A 125 14.95 -3.90 5.38
CA ASP A 125 16.24 -4.50 5.10
C ASP A 125 16.21 -5.38 3.84
N GLU A 126 15.05 -5.96 3.53
CA GLU A 126 14.84 -6.78 2.33
C GLU A 126 14.96 -5.96 1.04
N TRP A 127 14.56 -4.69 1.06
CA TRP A 127 14.74 -3.77 -0.07
C TRP A 127 16.23 -3.59 -0.40
N SER A 128 17.05 -3.32 0.62
CA SER A 128 18.50 -3.15 0.44
C SER A 128 19.17 -4.43 -0.06
N LYS A 129 18.77 -5.59 0.47
CA LYS A 129 19.26 -6.90 0.02
C LYS A 129 18.86 -7.17 -1.44
N ALA A 130 17.63 -6.85 -1.82
CA ALA A 130 17.16 -7.05 -3.19
C ALA A 130 17.93 -6.18 -4.20
N LEU A 131 18.21 -4.91 -3.86
CA LEU A 131 19.07 -4.05 -4.68
C LEU A 131 20.49 -4.60 -4.80
N GLN A 132 21.07 -5.05 -3.69
CA GLN A 132 22.41 -5.64 -3.70
C GLN A 132 22.46 -6.90 -4.57
N GLN A 133 21.49 -7.80 -4.43
CA GLN A 133 21.40 -9.01 -5.22
C GLN A 133 21.28 -8.71 -6.73
N ALA A 134 20.50 -7.68 -7.10
CA ALA A 134 20.37 -7.25 -8.50
C ALA A 134 21.69 -6.69 -9.07
N VAL A 135 22.52 -6.05 -8.24
CA VAL A 135 23.90 -5.64 -8.63
C VAL A 135 24.78 -6.87 -8.82
N GLU A 136 24.80 -7.81 -7.87
CA GLU A 136 25.60 -9.04 -7.94
C GLU A 136 25.24 -9.90 -9.15
N ASN A 137 23.95 -9.94 -9.52
CA ASN A 137 23.45 -10.61 -10.73
C ASN A 137 23.81 -9.86 -12.04
N GLY A 138 24.30 -8.62 -11.94
CA GLY A 138 24.57 -7.77 -13.11
C GLY A 138 23.30 -7.22 -13.79
N GLU A 139 22.16 -7.25 -13.11
CA GLU A 139 20.88 -6.76 -13.61
C GLU A 139 20.79 -5.23 -13.56
N ILE A 140 21.37 -4.62 -12.53
CA ILE A 140 21.47 -3.16 -12.35
C ILE A 140 22.88 -2.73 -12.01
N THR A 141 23.19 -1.45 -12.18
CA THR A 141 24.49 -0.88 -11.79
C THR A 141 24.50 -0.49 -10.31
N GLU A 142 25.69 -0.37 -9.70
CA GLU A 142 25.82 0.19 -8.34
C GLU A 142 25.22 1.61 -8.23
N ASN A 143 25.34 2.42 -9.31
CA ASN A 143 24.79 3.75 -9.33
C ASN A 143 23.24 3.71 -9.27
N THR A 144 22.63 2.79 -10.02
CA THR A 144 21.19 2.53 -9.93
C THR A 144 20.79 2.11 -8.53
N ALA A 145 21.50 1.16 -7.92
CA ALA A 145 21.22 0.71 -6.56
C ALA A 145 21.26 1.88 -5.55
N ARG A 146 22.28 2.74 -5.61
CA ARG A 146 22.39 3.93 -4.74
C ARG A 146 21.24 4.91 -4.94
N GLN A 147 20.82 5.14 -6.19
CA GLN A 147 19.73 6.04 -6.53
C GLN A 147 18.39 5.57 -5.93
N TYR A 148 18.16 4.26 -5.91
CA TYR A 148 16.93 3.65 -5.42
C TYR A 148 17.01 3.16 -3.96
N GLN A 149 18.10 3.45 -3.24
CA GLN A 149 18.30 3.00 -1.84
C GLN A 149 17.20 3.50 -0.88
N GLN A 150 16.61 4.66 -1.15
CA GLN A 150 15.58 5.27 -0.30
C GLN A 150 14.15 5.07 -0.83
N GLY A 151 13.98 4.31 -1.92
CA GLY A 151 12.69 4.05 -2.59
C GLY A 151 12.38 4.96 -3.76
#